data_eba9514625064777e0539fa66648b136
#
_entry.id   eba9514625064777e0539fa66648b136
#
_cell.length_a   1.000
_cell.length_b   1.000
_cell.length_c   1.000
_cell.angle_alpha   90.00
_cell.angle_beta   90.00
_cell.angle_gamma   90.00
#
_symmetry.space_group_name_H-M   'P 1'
#
loop_
_entity.id
_entity.type
_entity.pdbx_description
1 polymer ?
#
loop_
_entity_poly.entity_id
_entity_poly.type
_entity_poly.pdbx_seq_one_letter_code
_entity_poly.pdbx_strand_id
1 'polypeptide(L)'
;MKSKPAIRRILATLERLYPHDDTCFLNYDHAHPWQLLFATILSAQCTDARVNIVTPALFSQFPTLEAFAAANITDIEKAIRSTGFYRAKAGHLQQSARLLLANHGGQLPSDIENLTALSGVGRKTANVVRGHIFDIPSITVDTHVMRISRKLGLTANTCPVKIEFDLMEQLPKKHWIAYNQQIISHGRAICTARSPKCENCELKKECEEYKCKIQPKAH
;
A
#
# COMPACT_ATOMS: atom_id res chain seq x y z
N MET A 1 -5.40 -7.46 -22.93
CA MET A 1 -4.96 -8.24 -21.74
C MET A 1 -3.71 -9.02 -22.09
N LYS A 2 -2.81 -9.17 -21.12
CA LYS A 2 -1.55 -9.88 -21.33
C LYS A 2 -1.74 -11.39 -21.37
N SER A 3 -0.91 -12.11 -22.15
CA SER A 3 -1.04 -13.57 -22.21
C SER A 3 -0.65 -14.25 -20.89
N LYS A 4 -1.32 -15.35 -20.53
CA LYS A 4 -1.00 -16.11 -19.31
C LYS A 4 0.48 -16.50 -19.18
N PRO A 5 1.20 -16.94 -20.25
CA PRO A 5 2.63 -17.21 -20.16
C PRO A 5 3.46 -15.97 -19.85
N ALA A 6 3.14 -14.79 -20.39
CA ALA A 6 3.84 -13.56 -20.08
C ALA A 6 3.64 -13.13 -18.62
N ILE A 7 2.41 -13.26 -18.10
CA ILE A 7 2.11 -13.00 -16.69
C ILE A 7 2.94 -13.92 -15.78
N ARG A 8 3.01 -15.22 -16.08
CA ARG A 8 3.83 -16.17 -15.32
C ARG A 8 5.31 -15.76 -15.29
N ARG A 9 5.88 -15.31 -16.41
CA ARG A 9 7.28 -14.84 -16.47
C ARG A 9 7.48 -13.56 -15.65
N ILE A 10 6.54 -12.61 -15.72
CA ILE A 10 6.59 -11.40 -14.88
C ILE A 10 6.61 -11.77 -13.40
N LEU A 11 5.68 -12.60 -12.95
CA LEU A 11 5.58 -13.00 -11.54
C LEU A 11 6.81 -13.78 -11.08
N ALA A 12 7.29 -14.74 -11.87
CA ALA A 12 8.50 -15.52 -11.55
C ALA A 12 9.75 -14.62 -11.46
N THR A 13 9.85 -13.61 -12.34
CA THR A 13 10.97 -12.65 -12.29
C THR A 13 10.88 -11.76 -11.05
N LEU A 14 9.69 -11.26 -10.71
CA LEU A 14 9.47 -10.46 -9.51
C LEU A 14 9.77 -11.27 -8.23
N GLU A 15 9.30 -12.51 -8.15
CA GLU A 15 9.55 -13.40 -7.02
C GLU A 15 11.03 -13.66 -6.79
N ARG A 16 11.78 -13.91 -7.87
CA ARG A 16 13.23 -14.13 -7.81
C ARG A 16 14.00 -12.88 -7.41
N LEU A 17 13.62 -11.70 -7.93
CA LEU A 17 14.32 -10.44 -7.67
C LEU A 17 13.96 -9.82 -6.32
N TYR A 18 12.73 -10.00 -5.91
CA TYR A 18 12.12 -9.42 -4.71
C TYR A 18 11.30 -10.49 -3.99
N PRO A 19 11.96 -11.48 -3.34
CA PRO A 19 11.26 -12.50 -2.59
C PRO A 19 10.33 -11.85 -1.57
N HIS A 20 9.12 -12.38 -1.44
CA HIS A 20 8.18 -11.91 -0.43
C HIS A 20 8.57 -12.48 0.92
N ASP A 21 8.82 -11.62 1.89
CA ASP A 21 9.30 -11.96 3.23
C ASP A 21 8.31 -11.56 4.34
N ASP A 22 7.04 -11.33 3.98
CA ASP A 22 5.97 -10.86 4.87
C ASP A 22 6.28 -9.55 5.63
N THR A 23 7.41 -8.89 5.34
CA THR A 23 7.75 -7.62 5.99
C THR A 23 6.85 -6.49 5.49
N CYS A 24 6.29 -5.74 6.42
CA CYS A 24 5.61 -4.49 6.13
C CYS A 24 6.63 -3.34 6.12
N PHE A 25 6.52 -2.41 5.16
CA PHE A 25 7.36 -1.21 5.16
C PHE A 25 7.10 -0.29 6.35
N LEU A 26 5.94 -0.43 7.01
CA LEU A 26 5.56 0.31 8.21
C LEU A 26 5.72 -0.60 9.43
N ASN A 27 6.45 -0.08 10.44
CA ASN A 27 6.66 -0.79 11.69
C ASN A 27 5.42 -0.68 12.58
N TYR A 28 5.00 -1.80 13.15
CA TYR A 28 3.91 -1.87 14.11
C TYR A 28 4.10 -3.06 15.05
N ASP A 29 3.44 -3.04 16.20
CA ASP A 29 3.39 -4.16 17.13
C ASP A 29 2.28 -5.14 16.70
N HIS A 30 2.64 -6.40 16.45
CA HIS A 30 1.70 -7.44 16.05
C HIS A 30 0.64 -7.75 17.13
N ALA A 31 0.92 -7.47 18.41
CA ALA A 31 -0.06 -7.55 19.47
C ALA A 31 -1.13 -6.44 19.39
N HIS A 32 -0.83 -5.38 18.66
CA HIS A 32 -1.68 -4.19 18.49
C HIS A 32 -1.92 -3.87 17.02
N PRO A 33 -2.66 -4.69 16.26
CA PRO A 33 -2.81 -4.56 14.80
C PRO A 33 -3.39 -3.21 14.34
N TRP A 34 -4.14 -2.50 15.18
CA TRP A 34 -4.61 -1.14 14.91
C TRP A 34 -3.46 -0.14 14.67
N GLN A 35 -2.25 -0.42 15.18
CA GLN A 35 -1.07 0.42 14.93
C GLN A 35 -0.69 0.45 13.45
N LEU A 36 -0.84 -0.66 12.72
CA LEU A 36 -0.63 -0.66 11.26
C LEU A 36 -1.64 0.23 10.54
N LEU A 37 -2.92 0.19 10.94
CA LEU A 37 -3.93 1.07 10.38
C LEU A 37 -3.53 2.54 10.57
N PHE A 38 -3.15 2.93 11.79
CA PHE A 38 -2.76 4.29 12.12
C PHE A 38 -1.48 4.72 11.39
N ALA A 39 -0.46 3.85 11.34
CA ALA A 39 0.76 4.09 10.56
C ALA A 39 0.43 4.29 9.06
N THR A 40 -0.52 3.51 8.50
CA THR A 40 -0.94 3.65 7.12
C THR A 40 -1.71 4.95 6.87
N ILE A 41 -2.54 5.41 7.81
CA ILE A 41 -3.17 6.75 7.73
C ILE A 41 -2.08 7.84 7.74
N LEU A 42 -1.07 7.71 8.59
CA LEU A 42 0.05 8.65 8.66
C LEU A 42 0.91 8.65 7.39
N SER A 43 1.01 7.54 6.66
CA SER A 43 1.80 7.44 5.43
C SER A 43 1.19 8.18 4.23
N ALA A 44 -0.04 8.67 4.31
CA ALA A 44 -0.64 9.47 3.26
C ALA A 44 0.21 10.74 2.99
N GLN A 45 0.79 10.84 1.79
CA GLN A 45 1.72 11.91 1.37
C GLN A 45 2.92 12.09 2.33
N CYS A 46 3.37 10.99 2.95
CA CYS A 46 4.53 10.94 3.83
C CYS A 46 5.34 9.68 3.52
N THR A 47 6.66 9.72 3.73
CA THR A 47 7.51 8.55 3.52
C THR A 47 7.37 7.55 4.66
N ASP A 48 7.44 6.25 4.36
CA ASP A 48 7.41 5.18 5.37
C ASP A 48 8.51 5.38 6.43
N ALA A 49 9.72 5.80 6.00
CA ALA A 49 10.82 6.10 6.91
C ALA A 49 10.47 7.20 7.93
N ARG A 50 9.75 8.25 7.52
CA ARG A 50 9.30 9.31 8.44
C ARG A 50 8.23 8.79 9.39
N VAL A 51 7.29 8.00 8.91
CA VAL A 51 6.26 7.38 9.75
C VAL A 51 6.92 6.48 10.80
N ASN A 52 7.86 5.63 10.41
CA ASN A 52 8.57 4.73 11.32
C ASN A 52 9.42 5.44 12.39
N ILE A 53 9.83 6.70 12.14
CA ILE A 53 10.49 7.54 13.16
C ILE A 53 9.46 8.09 14.17
N VAL A 54 8.25 8.41 13.70
CA VAL A 54 7.22 9.07 14.53
C VAL A 54 6.43 8.09 15.38
N THR A 55 6.08 6.93 14.83
CA THR A 55 5.14 5.98 15.44
C THR A 55 5.60 5.41 16.78
N PRO A 56 6.88 5.13 17.07
CA PRO A 56 7.27 4.63 18.40
C PRO A 56 6.94 5.58 19.54
N ALA A 57 7.24 6.87 19.39
CA ALA A 57 6.92 7.89 20.39
C ALA A 57 5.42 8.12 20.50
N LEU A 58 4.70 8.13 19.36
CA LEU A 58 3.25 8.28 19.29
C LEU A 58 2.54 7.14 20.06
N PHE A 59 2.90 5.88 19.80
CA PHE A 59 2.27 4.73 20.43
C PHE A 59 2.69 4.55 21.90
N SER A 60 3.88 5.04 22.29
CA SER A 60 4.25 5.13 23.69
C SER A 60 3.42 6.17 24.46
N GLN A 61 3.12 7.31 23.84
CA GLN A 61 2.30 8.37 24.42
C GLN A 61 0.81 7.98 24.48
N PHE A 62 0.32 7.25 23.47
CA PHE A 62 -1.06 6.79 23.37
C PHE A 62 -1.08 5.27 23.15
N PRO A 63 -0.92 4.46 24.22
CA PRO A 63 -0.70 3.01 24.09
C PRO A 63 -1.93 2.21 23.74
N THR A 64 -3.13 2.78 23.81
CA THR A 64 -4.39 2.09 23.53
C THR A 64 -5.34 2.94 22.67
N LEU A 65 -6.36 2.31 22.10
CA LEU A 65 -7.41 3.02 21.35
C LEU A 65 -8.17 4.01 22.25
N GLU A 66 -8.40 3.65 23.51
CA GLU A 66 -9.05 4.52 24.52
C GLU A 66 -8.21 5.77 24.75
N ALA A 67 -6.88 5.63 24.84
CA ALA A 67 -5.98 6.76 25.00
C ALA A 67 -6.07 7.72 23.79
N PHE A 68 -6.12 7.20 22.56
CA PHE A 68 -6.36 8.03 21.37
C PHE A 68 -7.74 8.68 21.36
N ALA A 69 -8.79 7.95 21.71
CA ALA A 69 -10.17 8.43 21.71
C ALA A 69 -10.39 9.58 22.70
N ALA A 70 -9.75 9.50 23.88
CA ALA A 70 -9.85 10.47 24.96
C ALA A 70 -8.82 11.61 24.90
N ALA A 71 -7.78 11.48 24.07
CA ALA A 71 -6.69 12.44 23.98
C ALA A 71 -7.17 13.86 23.64
N ASN A 72 -6.43 14.87 24.14
CA ASN A 72 -6.55 16.21 23.56
C ASN A 72 -6.00 16.18 22.12
N ILE A 73 -6.79 16.62 21.17
CA ILE A 73 -6.43 16.59 19.74
C ILE A 73 -5.11 17.31 19.47
N THR A 74 -4.82 18.40 20.20
CA THR A 74 -3.58 19.17 20.03
C THR A 74 -2.33 18.37 20.43
N ASP A 75 -2.44 17.36 21.30
CA ASP A 75 -1.30 16.54 21.69
C ASP A 75 -1.01 15.47 20.65
N ILE A 76 -2.05 14.90 20.01
CA ILE A 76 -1.87 14.04 18.82
C ILE A 76 -1.23 14.86 17.70
N GLU A 77 -1.75 16.09 17.41
CA GLU A 77 -1.20 16.97 16.38
C GLU A 77 0.29 17.26 16.57
N LYS A 78 0.71 17.57 17.82
CA LYS A 78 2.12 17.80 18.16
C LYS A 78 2.96 16.56 17.88
N ALA A 79 2.51 15.39 18.33
CA ALA A 79 3.22 14.11 18.17
C ALA A 79 3.46 13.73 16.71
N ILE A 80 2.49 14.01 15.80
CA ILE A 80 2.58 13.63 14.39
C ILE A 80 2.93 14.79 13.45
N ARG A 81 3.32 15.96 13.96
CA ARG A 81 3.50 17.20 13.18
C ARG A 81 4.40 17.01 11.95
N SER A 82 5.46 16.22 12.08
CA SER A 82 6.43 16.00 10.99
C SER A 82 5.94 15.09 9.86
N THR A 83 4.73 14.50 9.98
CA THR A 83 4.16 13.64 8.93
C THR A 83 3.42 14.41 7.84
N GLY A 84 3.27 15.75 7.97
CA GLY A 84 2.45 16.58 7.09
C GLY A 84 0.95 16.34 7.23
N PHE A 85 0.13 17.33 6.89
CA PHE A 85 -1.34 17.27 7.04
C PHE A 85 -1.80 16.82 8.43
N TYR A 86 -1.00 17.10 9.45
CA TYR A 86 -1.10 16.56 10.79
C TYR A 86 -2.45 16.84 11.46
N ARG A 87 -3.09 17.99 11.21
CA ARG A 87 -4.40 18.30 11.79
C ARG A 87 -5.49 17.34 11.31
N ALA A 88 -5.57 17.13 10.00
CA ALA A 88 -6.52 16.18 9.43
C ALA A 88 -6.20 14.75 9.89
N LYS A 89 -4.93 14.36 9.88
CA LYS A 89 -4.49 13.03 10.32
C LYS A 89 -4.80 12.79 11.80
N ALA A 90 -4.54 13.76 12.69
CA ALA A 90 -4.91 13.66 14.11
C ALA A 90 -6.40 13.41 14.29
N GLY A 91 -7.25 14.19 13.59
CA GLY A 91 -8.68 13.96 13.57
C GLY A 91 -9.07 12.57 13.09
N HIS A 92 -8.42 12.07 12.02
CA HIS A 92 -8.66 10.72 11.52
C HIS A 92 -8.25 9.64 12.52
N LEU A 93 -7.10 9.74 13.17
CA LEU A 93 -6.68 8.78 14.20
C LEU A 93 -7.66 8.73 15.36
N GLN A 94 -8.00 9.90 15.91
CA GLN A 94 -8.93 9.99 17.05
C GLN A 94 -10.32 9.45 16.70
N GLN A 95 -10.87 9.86 15.55
CA GLN A 95 -12.18 9.41 15.11
C GLN A 95 -12.18 7.90 14.81
N SER A 96 -11.13 7.36 14.18
CA SER A 96 -11.01 5.93 13.93
C SER A 96 -10.90 5.14 15.23
N ALA A 97 -10.17 5.64 16.24
CA ALA A 97 -10.14 5.01 17.56
C ALA A 97 -11.54 4.93 18.17
N ARG A 98 -12.29 6.03 18.14
CA ARG A 98 -13.68 6.07 18.65
C ARG A 98 -14.61 5.10 17.91
N LEU A 99 -14.52 5.04 16.57
CA LEU A 99 -15.32 4.13 15.76
C LEU A 99 -14.97 2.66 16.02
N LEU A 100 -13.69 2.31 16.16
CA LEU A 100 -13.25 0.96 16.50
C LEU A 100 -13.80 0.54 17.86
N LEU A 101 -13.73 1.39 18.86
CA LEU A 101 -14.27 1.10 20.20
C LEU A 101 -15.79 0.96 20.18
N ALA A 102 -16.49 1.88 19.53
CA ALA A 102 -17.95 1.92 19.53
C ALA A 102 -18.60 0.80 18.72
N ASN A 103 -18.04 0.50 17.53
CA ASN A 103 -18.69 -0.37 16.55
C ASN A 103 -18.07 -1.76 16.45
N HIS A 104 -16.83 -1.93 16.93
CA HIS A 104 -16.05 -3.15 16.73
C HIS A 104 -15.39 -3.68 18.02
N GLY A 105 -15.77 -3.14 19.20
CA GLY A 105 -15.23 -3.58 20.49
C GLY A 105 -13.70 -3.46 20.59
N GLY A 106 -13.10 -2.45 19.91
CA GLY A 106 -11.66 -2.23 19.87
C GLY A 106 -10.89 -3.16 18.89
N GLN A 107 -11.59 -4.00 18.13
CA GLN A 107 -10.97 -4.90 17.15
C GLN A 107 -11.00 -4.28 15.74
N LEU A 108 -9.98 -4.60 14.91
CA LEU A 108 -10.03 -4.24 13.49
C LEU A 108 -11.03 -5.15 12.76
N PRO A 109 -11.94 -4.60 11.94
CA PRO A 109 -12.73 -5.41 11.02
C PRO A 109 -11.86 -5.94 9.86
N SER A 110 -12.21 -7.11 9.31
CA SER A 110 -11.47 -7.71 8.19
C SER A 110 -12.11 -7.46 6.83
N ASP A 111 -13.37 -7.05 6.79
CA ASP A 111 -14.07 -6.72 5.55
C ASP A 111 -13.78 -5.28 5.10
N ILE A 112 -13.87 -5.07 3.78
CA ILE A 112 -13.46 -3.80 3.18
C ILE A 112 -14.46 -2.67 3.48
N GLU A 113 -15.71 -3.00 3.65
CA GLU A 113 -16.81 -2.06 3.90
C GLU A 113 -16.62 -1.39 5.26
N ASN A 114 -16.45 -2.18 6.31
CA ASN A 114 -16.23 -1.68 7.68
C ASN A 114 -14.87 -0.98 7.82
N LEU A 115 -13.82 -1.47 7.16
CA LEU A 115 -12.53 -0.77 7.14
C LEU A 115 -12.64 0.61 6.48
N THR A 116 -13.30 0.72 5.34
CA THR A 116 -13.45 2.00 4.63
C THR A 116 -14.44 2.96 5.29
N ALA A 117 -15.27 2.48 6.22
CA ALA A 117 -16.12 3.31 7.06
C ALA A 117 -15.32 4.05 8.17
N LEU A 118 -14.10 3.60 8.48
CA LEU A 118 -13.23 4.27 9.43
C LEU A 118 -12.69 5.60 8.85
N SER A 119 -12.51 6.58 9.72
CA SER A 119 -12.06 7.91 9.32
C SER A 119 -10.65 7.91 8.74
N GLY A 120 -10.46 8.48 7.56
CA GLY A 120 -9.16 8.53 6.87
C GLY A 120 -8.74 7.21 6.22
N VAL A 121 -9.62 6.22 6.17
CA VAL A 121 -9.36 4.91 5.59
C VAL A 121 -10.00 4.81 4.21
N GLY A 122 -9.18 4.90 3.18
CA GLY A 122 -9.60 4.60 1.82
C GLY A 122 -9.36 3.13 1.45
N ARG A 123 -9.82 2.72 0.26
CA ARG A 123 -9.67 1.36 -0.27
C ARG A 123 -8.22 0.85 -0.25
N LYS A 124 -7.24 1.73 -0.57
CA LYS A 124 -5.81 1.39 -0.50
C LYS A 124 -5.42 0.98 0.93
N THR A 125 -5.75 1.81 1.92
CA THR A 125 -5.44 1.55 3.34
C THR A 125 -6.13 0.28 3.83
N ALA A 126 -7.40 0.08 3.46
CA ALA A 126 -8.13 -1.14 3.79
C ALA A 126 -7.44 -2.39 3.23
N ASN A 127 -6.99 -2.37 1.96
CA ASN A 127 -6.30 -3.50 1.35
C ASN A 127 -4.92 -3.77 2.00
N VAL A 128 -4.19 -2.76 2.46
CA VAL A 128 -2.96 -2.95 3.24
C VAL A 128 -3.26 -3.71 4.54
N VAL A 129 -4.25 -3.24 5.31
CA VAL A 129 -4.64 -3.88 6.58
C VAL A 129 -5.12 -5.31 6.34
N ARG A 130 -5.97 -5.54 5.33
CA ARG A 130 -6.46 -6.88 5.00
C ARG A 130 -5.34 -7.85 4.64
N GLY A 131 -4.37 -7.41 3.86
CA GLY A 131 -3.23 -8.24 3.48
C GLY A 131 -2.30 -8.54 4.65
N HIS A 132 -1.88 -7.52 5.41
CA HIS A 132 -0.83 -7.69 6.42
C HIS A 132 -1.34 -8.20 7.79
N ILE A 133 -2.60 -7.91 8.15
CA ILE A 133 -3.15 -8.32 9.45
C ILE A 133 -3.96 -9.61 9.35
N PHE A 134 -4.70 -9.78 8.26
CA PHE A 134 -5.65 -10.89 8.12
C PHE A 134 -5.24 -11.92 7.07
N ASP A 135 -4.10 -11.73 6.41
CA ASP A 135 -3.65 -12.58 5.27
C ASP A 135 -4.76 -12.76 4.20
N ILE A 136 -5.63 -11.77 4.08
CA ILE A 136 -6.69 -11.77 3.07
C ILE A 136 -6.11 -11.29 1.76
N PRO A 137 -6.06 -12.14 0.70
CA PRO A 137 -5.52 -11.75 -0.58
C PRO A 137 -6.16 -10.47 -1.11
N SER A 138 -5.37 -9.42 -1.21
CA SER A 138 -5.78 -8.08 -1.61
C SER A 138 -4.71 -7.45 -2.49
N ILE A 139 -5.11 -6.72 -3.53
CA ILE A 139 -4.18 -5.95 -4.35
C ILE A 139 -4.22 -4.50 -3.91
N THR A 140 -3.12 -4.01 -3.37
CA THR A 140 -2.98 -2.60 -3.03
C THR A 140 -2.46 -1.82 -4.24
N VAL A 141 -3.26 -0.90 -4.77
CA VAL A 141 -2.87 -0.06 -5.92
C VAL A 141 -2.36 1.28 -5.43
N ASP A 142 -1.04 1.42 -5.40
CA ASP A 142 -0.34 2.67 -5.15
C ASP A 142 0.17 3.29 -6.46
N THR A 143 0.94 4.37 -6.36
CA THR A 143 1.53 5.04 -7.54
C THR A 143 2.53 4.17 -8.29
N HIS A 144 3.24 3.24 -7.62
CA HIS A 144 4.14 2.29 -8.26
C HIS A 144 3.36 1.22 -9.02
N VAL A 145 2.39 0.60 -8.36
CA VAL A 145 1.53 -0.43 -8.99
C VAL A 145 0.79 0.16 -10.19
N MET A 146 0.19 1.34 -10.04
CA MET A 146 -0.50 2.03 -11.13
C MET A 146 0.43 2.25 -12.33
N ARG A 147 1.59 2.85 -12.10
CA ARG A 147 2.54 3.17 -13.17
C ARG A 147 3.12 1.94 -13.85
N ILE A 148 3.61 0.98 -13.05
CA ILE A 148 4.36 -0.16 -13.57
C ILE A 148 3.44 -1.19 -14.21
N SER A 149 2.27 -1.47 -13.63
CA SER A 149 1.29 -2.39 -14.22
C SER A 149 0.82 -1.92 -15.61
N ARG A 150 0.64 -0.60 -15.78
CA ARG A 150 0.33 -0.01 -17.10
C ARG A 150 1.50 -0.18 -18.07
N LYS A 151 2.74 0.10 -17.65
CA LYS A 151 3.93 -0.09 -18.49
C LYS A 151 4.14 -1.55 -18.90
N LEU A 152 3.83 -2.47 -18.01
CA LEU A 152 3.86 -3.91 -18.30
C LEU A 152 2.71 -4.37 -19.21
N GLY A 153 1.67 -3.55 -19.42
CA GLY A 153 0.49 -3.90 -20.20
C GLY A 153 -0.49 -4.83 -19.46
N LEU A 154 -0.46 -4.82 -18.13
CA LEU A 154 -1.41 -5.55 -17.28
C LEU A 154 -2.73 -4.81 -17.11
N THR A 155 -2.76 -3.51 -17.37
CA THR A 155 -3.96 -2.66 -17.37
C THR A 155 -3.76 -1.47 -18.30
N ALA A 156 -4.84 -1.01 -18.91
CA ALA A 156 -4.89 0.27 -19.62
C ALA A 156 -5.57 1.38 -18.77
N ASN A 157 -6.18 1.01 -17.65
CA ASN A 157 -6.92 1.92 -16.80
C ASN A 157 -6.01 2.91 -16.06
N THR A 158 -6.57 4.06 -15.66
CA THR A 158 -5.92 5.08 -14.83
C THR A 158 -6.55 5.21 -13.45
N CYS A 159 -7.78 4.69 -13.28
CA CYS A 159 -8.47 4.67 -11.99
C CYS A 159 -7.94 3.52 -11.13
N PRO A 160 -7.45 3.80 -9.88
CA PRO A 160 -6.90 2.77 -8.99
C PRO A 160 -7.82 1.57 -8.77
N VAL A 161 -9.12 1.81 -8.58
CA VAL A 161 -10.11 0.75 -8.36
C VAL A 161 -10.24 -0.15 -9.60
N LYS A 162 -10.27 0.44 -10.81
CA LYS A 162 -10.33 -0.35 -12.04
C LYS A 162 -9.03 -1.14 -12.25
N ILE A 163 -7.88 -0.56 -11.93
CA ILE A 163 -6.58 -1.25 -11.98
C ILE A 163 -6.57 -2.44 -11.02
N GLU A 164 -7.08 -2.28 -9.80
CA GLU A 164 -7.19 -3.35 -8.81
C GLU A 164 -7.95 -4.54 -9.41
N PHE A 165 -9.13 -4.30 -9.98
CA PHE A 165 -9.95 -5.37 -10.59
C PHE A 165 -9.29 -5.99 -11.84
N ASP A 166 -8.66 -5.18 -12.72
CA ASP A 166 -7.91 -5.71 -13.87
C ASP A 166 -6.79 -6.66 -13.42
N LEU A 167 -6.09 -6.31 -12.34
CA LEU A 167 -5.02 -7.14 -11.79
C LEU A 167 -5.57 -8.40 -11.11
N MET A 168 -6.67 -8.28 -10.37
CA MET A 168 -7.33 -9.42 -9.73
C MET A 168 -7.81 -10.47 -10.76
N GLU A 169 -8.29 -10.03 -11.93
CA GLU A 169 -8.71 -10.91 -13.02
C GLU A 169 -7.52 -11.66 -13.64
N GLN A 170 -6.37 -11.01 -13.76
CA GLN A 170 -5.22 -11.54 -14.48
C GLN A 170 -4.22 -12.30 -13.61
N LEU A 171 -3.99 -11.83 -12.36
CA LEU A 171 -2.98 -12.41 -11.49
C LEU A 171 -3.57 -13.54 -10.62
N PRO A 172 -2.87 -14.68 -10.46
CA PRO A 172 -3.30 -15.70 -9.52
C PRO A 172 -3.38 -15.14 -8.09
N LYS A 173 -4.45 -15.48 -7.38
CA LYS A 173 -4.79 -14.94 -6.04
C LYS A 173 -3.63 -15.01 -5.03
N LYS A 174 -2.83 -16.07 -5.06
CA LYS A 174 -1.67 -16.27 -4.21
C LYS A 174 -0.56 -15.21 -4.36
N HIS A 175 -0.55 -14.44 -5.45
CA HIS A 175 0.46 -13.39 -5.69
C HIS A 175 -0.02 -11.98 -5.33
N TRP A 176 -1.29 -11.80 -4.92
CA TRP A 176 -1.87 -10.47 -4.78
C TRP A 176 -1.19 -9.62 -3.72
N ILE A 177 -0.91 -10.18 -2.54
CA ILE A 177 -0.24 -9.45 -1.45
C ILE A 177 1.21 -9.12 -1.85
N ALA A 178 1.96 -10.14 -2.29
CA ALA A 178 3.37 -9.99 -2.68
C ALA A 178 3.56 -9.00 -3.84
N TYR A 179 2.65 -8.98 -4.81
CA TYR A 179 2.74 -8.15 -6.00
C TYR A 179 2.92 -6.66 -5.68
N ASN A 180 2.22 -6.13 -4.69
CA ASN A 180 2.36 -4.72 -4.30
C ASN A 180 3.80 -4.41 -3.83
N GLN A 181 4.35 -5.18 -2.91
CA GLN A 181 5.71 -4.98 -2.37
C GLN A 181 6.78 -5.16 -3.45
N GLN A 182 6.64 -6.21 -4.26
CA GLN A 182 7.55 -6.50 -5.38
C GLN A 182 7.58 -5.36 -6.39
N ILE A 183 6.43 -4.81 -6.75
CA ILE A 183 6.32 -3.67 -7.66
C ILE A 183 6.86 -2.38 -7.05
N ILE A 184 6.66 -2.14 -5.76
CA ILE A 184 7.27 -1.00 -5.06
C ILE A 184 8.79 -1.12 -5.09
N SER A 185 9.34 -2.28 -4.73
CA SER A 185 10.77 -2.54 -4.73
C SER A 185 11.39 -2.38 -6.13
N HIS A 186 10.74 -2.95 -7.16
CA HIS A 186 11.13 -2.78 -8.55
C HIS A 186 11.06 -1.31 -9.00
N GLY A 187 10.04 -0.60 -8.56
CA GLY A 187 9.84 0.81 -8.87
C GLY A 187 10.88 1.73 -8.24
N ARG A 188 11.37 1.39 -7.04
CA ARG A 188 12.43 2.11 -6.35
C ARG A 188 13.81 1.81 -6.95
N ALA A 189 14.10 0.56 -7.29
CA ALA A 189 15.43 0.12 -7.76
C ALA A 189 15.66 0.36 -9.26
N ILE A 190 14.69 0.03 -10.10
CA ILE A 190 14.84 -0.05 -11.57
C ILE A 190 13.88 0.87 -12.31
N CYS A 191 12.55 0.66 -12.10
CA CYS A 191 11.52 1.35 -12.88
C CYS A 191 11.11 2.67 -12.19
N THR A 192 12.07 3.59 -12.02
CA THR A 192 11.80 4.89 -11.39
C THR A 192 10.90 5.77 -12.28
N ALA A 193 10.24 6.77 -11.68
CA ALA A 193 9.28 7.60 -12.41
C ALA A 193 9.95 8.52 -13.45
N ARG A 194 11.11 9.09 -13.11
CA ARG A 194 11.79 10.10 -13.95
C ARG A 194 12.86 9.49 -14.86
N SER A 195 13.65 8.56 -14.37
CA SER A 195 14.77 7.97 -15.10
C SER A 195 14.82 6.45 -14.91
N PRO A 196 13.93 5.68 -15.56
CA PRO A 196 13.92 4.22 -15.44
C PRO A 196 15.14 3.59 -16.12
N LYS A 197 15.77 2.64 -15.44
CA LYS A 197 16.94 1.88 -15.91
C LYS A 197 16.51 0.73 -16.83
N CYS A 198 15.85 1.03 -17.96
CA CYS A 198 15.20 0.03 -18.81
C CYS A 198 16.17 -1.03 -19.37
N GLU A 199 17.42 -0.65 -19.70
CA GLU A 199 18.40 -1.59 -20.24
C GLU A 199 18.79 -2.68 -19.23
N ASN A 200 18.80 -2.35 -17.95
CA ASN A 200 19.10 -3.27 -16.85
C ASN A 200 17.84 -3.96 -16.29
N CYS A 201 16.66 -3.72 -16.90
CA CYS A 201 15.40 -4.26 -16.41
C CYS A 201 15.18 -5.67 -16.93
N GLU A 202 15.10 -6.66 -16.05
CA GLU A 202 14.82 -8.04 -16.44
C GLU A 202 13.39 -8.25 -16.95
N LEU A 203 12.47 -7.33 -16.62
CA LEU A 203 11.10 -7.34 -17.14
C LEU A 203 10.98 -6.71 -18.55
N LYS A 204 12.06 -6.20 -19.14
CA LYS A 204 12.00 -5.44 -20.40
C LYS A 204 11.36 -6.22 -21.55
N LYS A 205 11.60 -7.54 -21.62
CA LYS A 205 11.01 -8.42 -22.65
C LYS A 205 9.49 -8.49 -22.57
N GLU A 206 8.93 -8.33 -21.36
CA GLU A 206 7.49 -8.36 -21.10
C GLU A 206 6.86 -6.95 -21.04
N CYS A 207 7.68 -5.88 -21.04
CA CYS A 207 7.23 -4.50 -20.88
C CYS A 207 6.75 -3.91 -22.21
N GLU A 208 5.47 -3.56 -22.30
CA GLU A 208 4.89 -2.98 -23.51
C GLU A 208 5.47 -1.59 -23.82
N GLU A 209 5.70 -0.77 -22.79
CA GLU A 209 6.34 0.55 -23.00
C GLU A 209 7.76 0.43 -23.55
N TYR A 210 8.54 -0.56 -23.12
CA TYR A 210 9.88 -0.80 -23.64
C TYR A 210 9.83 -1.25 -25.10
N LYS A 211 8.92 -2.16 -25.43
CA LYS A 211 8.70 -2.63 -26.83
C LYS A 211 8.34 -1.46 -27.75
N CYS A 212 7.43 -0.58 -27.31
CA CYS A 212 7.05 0.60 -28.09
C CYS A 212 8.22 1.57 -28.32
N LYS A 213 9.19 1.65 -27.38
CA LYS A 213 10.39 2.50 -27.53
C LYS A 213 11.40 1.93 -28.54
N ILE A 214 11.55 0.60 -28.60
CA ILE A 214 12.49 -0.06 -29.51
C ILE A 214 11.91 -0.21 -30.91
N GLN A 215 10.60 -0.43 -31.01
CA GLN A 215 9.86 -0.51 -32.25
C GLN A 215 8.81 0.62 -32.28
N PRO A 216 9.20 1.88 -32.57
CA PRO A 216 8.22 2.92 -32.79
C PRO A 216 7.31 2.47 -33.91
N LYS A 217 5.98 2.48 -33.66
CA LYS A 217 4.99 2.18 -34.69
C LYS A 217 5.29 3.07 -35.89
N ALA A 218 5.63 2.46 -37.04
CA ALA A 218 5.62 3.17 -38.32
C ALA A 218 4.20 3.76 -38.49
N HIS A 219 4.12 5.06 -38.58
CA HIS A 219 2.91 5.78 -38.94
C HIS A 219 2.66 5.66 -40.44
#